data_02367a9458e21084539fc444d87f8422
#
_entry.id   02367a9458e21084539fc444d87f8422
#
_cell.length_a   1.000
_cell.length_b   1.000
_cell.length_c   1.000
_cell.angle_alpha   90.00
_cell.angle_beta   90.00
_cell.angle_gamma   90.00
#
_symmetry.space_group_name_H-M   'P 1'
#
loop_
_entity.id
_entity.type
_entity.pdbx_description
1 polymer ?
#
loop_
_entity_poly.entity_id
_entity_poly.type
_entity_poly.pdbx_seq_one_letter_code
_entity_poly.pdbx_strand_id
1 'polypeptide(L)'
;MHRMRPVRSLAVLTALVALIVPVSQQAAANDPIFLDWPSLLPGLVDEYQPSSANDCVAGRPHCVDATIREMERRFGALGPACDHNAVFALAYLRTTQTYKWARDQSGFFADTPWVNHEDAVFAKYYFEAYDNWAGGARRQVPQAWLIAFDAAAARQVNGSGDLLLGMNAHVNRDLPITLAAVGMATPDGQSRKPDHDKVDRFLNTVLQPLLEELAARFDSSIIHIETPYGVGYTGLFQTLAVWREQAWRNAQLLAAATTPAARALALQEIETSAATQALAIKTANSYVPPVTTSASRDTYCAARNGYPPPMSYAFGTPSAY
;
A
#
# COMPACT_ATOMS: atom_id res chain seq x y z
N MET A 1 68.27 -15.55 -30.31
CA MET A 1 67.86 -14.14 -30.27
C MET A 1 66.36 -14.09 -30.51
N HIS A 2 65.56 -14.16 -29.47
CA HIS A 2 64.11 -14.02 -29.53
C HIS A 2 63.75 -12.72 -28.79
N ARG A 3 63.23 -11.74 -29.53
CA ARG A 3 62.76 -10.46 -28.99
C ARG A 3 61.36 -10.67 -28.41
N MET A 4 61.24 -10.53 -27.09
CA MET A 4 59.98 -10.40 -26.39
C MET A 4 59.37 -9.03 -26.69
N ARG A 5 58.11 -9.00 -27.18
CA ARG A 5 57.29 -7.81 -27.29
C ARG A 5 56.59 -7.52 -25.97
N PRO A 6 56.51 -6.29 -25.52
CA PRO A 6 55.78 -5.96 -24.30
C PRO A 6 54.26 -5.94 -24.56
N VAL A 7 53.52 -6.64 -23.69
CA VAL A 7 52.06 -6.60 -23.62
C VAL A 7 51.67 -5.25 -23.01
N ARG A 8 51.01 -4.43 -23.79
CA ARG A 8 50.38 -3.19 -23.29
C ARG A 8 49.09 -3.56 -22.59
N SER A 9 49.09 -3.47 -21.26
CA SER A 9 47.87 -3.53 -20.43
C SER A 9 47.02 -2.26 -20.70
N LEU A 10 45.86 -2.49 -21.33
CA LEU A 10 44.85 -1.43 -21.51
C LEU A 10 44.06 -1.32 -20.21
N ALA A 11 44.39 -0.32 -19.40
CA ALA A 11 43.55 0.06 -18.25
C ALA A 11 42.27 0.72 -18.78
N VAL A 12 41.15 0.00 -18.67
CA VAL A 12 39.83 0.57 -18.91
C VAL A 12 39.47 1.41 -17.70
N LEU A 13 39.66 2.70 -17.84
CA LEU A 13 39.14 3.68 -16.89
C LEU A 13 37.63 3.82 -17.11
N THR A 14 36.82 3.17 -16.29
CA THR A 14 35.38 3.40 -16.23
C THR A 14 35.15 4.73 -15.54
N ALA A 15 35.01 5.80 -16.31
CA ALA A 15 34.54 7.08 -15.81
C ALA A 15 33.07 6.97 -15.43
N LEU A 16 32.78 6.90 -14.14
CA LEU A 16 31.45 7.15 -13.60
C LEU A 16 31.11 8.62 -13.84
N VAL A 17 30.41 8.91 -14.91
CA VAL A 17 29.80 10.22 -15.11
C VAL A 17 28.57 10.25 -14.18
N ALA A 18 28.74 10.82 -12.98
CA ALA A 18 27.63 11.25 -12.15
C ALA A 18 26.91 12.37 -12.92
N LEU A 19 25.81 12.04 -13.58
CA LEU A 19 24.86 13.03 -14.07
C LEU A 19 24.24 13.73 -12.86
N ILE A 20 24.89 14.83 -12.45
CA ILE A 20 24.27 15.85 -11.59
C ILE A 20 23.20 16.50 -12.46
N VAL A 21 22.00 15.95 -12.48
CA VAL A 21 20.83 16.66 -12.96
C VAL A 21 20.63 17.81 -11.98
N PRO A 22 20.69 19.08 -12.42
CA PRO A 22 20.30 20.17 -11.55
C PRO A 22 18.81 19.96 -11.27
N VAL A 23 18.49 19.52 -10.05
CA VAL A 23 17.14 19.63 -9.52
C VAL A 23 16.90 21.13 -9.48
N SER A 24 16.21 21.67 -10.47
CA SER A 24 15.63 22.98 -10.38
C SER A 24 14.66 22.91 -9.19
N GLN A 25 15.17 23.32 -8.04
CA GLN A 25 14.35 23.68 -6.90
C GLN A 25 13.46 24.84 -7.35
N GLN A 26 12.33 24.52 -7.96
CA GLN A 26 11.16 25.34 -7.72
C GLN A 26 10.78 25.06 -6.26
N ALA A 27 11.48 25.73 -5.37
CA ALA A 27 10.97 26.00 -4.06
C ALA A 27 9.73 26.87 -4.27
N ALA A 28 8.57 26.25 -4.49
CA ALA A 28 7.40 26.81 -3.91
C ALA A 28 7.77 26.93 -2.42
N ALA A 29 7.87 28.15 -1.93
CA ALA A 29 8.01 28.43 -0.51
C ALA A 29 6.72 27.94 0.17
N ASN A 30 6.62 26.63 0.30
CA ASN A 30 5.71 26.01 1.24
C ASN A 30 6.47 26.09 2.54
N ASP A 31 5.96 26.89 3.48
CA ASP A 31 6.34 26.77 4.87
C ASP A 31 6.52 25.28 5.17
N PRO A 32 7.58 24.87 5.90
CA PRO A 32 7.77 23.48 6.26
C PRO A 32 6.45 23.00 6.84
N ILE A 33 5.89 21.95 6.25
CA ILE A 33 4.62 21.37 6.70
C ILE A 33 4.91 20.88 8.12
N PHE A 34 4.56 21.70 9.10
CA PHE A 34 4.59 21.28 10.48
C PHE A 34 3.43 20.31 10.66
N LEU A 35 3.76 19.01 10.58
CA LEU A 35 2.82 17.98 10.97
C LEU A 35 2.81 17.97 12.49
N ASP A 36 1.70 18.39 13.07
CA ASP A 36 1.43 18.15 14.49
C ASP A 36 1.17 16.65 14.68
N TRP A 37 2.27 15.89 14.73
CA TRP A 37 2.25 14.44 14.87
C TRP A 37 1.40 13.96 16.05
N PRO A 38 1.37 14.64 17.23
CA PRO A 38 0.47 14.29 18.30
C PRO A 38 -1.02 14.40 17.94
N SER A 39 -1.41 15.31 17.05
CA SER A 39 -2.81 15.46 16.61
C SER A 39 -3.17 14.55 15.45
N LEU A 40 -2.18 14.11 14.66
CA LEU A 40 -2.34 13.15 13.56
C LEU A 40 -2.26 11.70 14.03
N LEU A 41 -1.74 11.48 15.24
CA LEU A 41 -1.85 10.21 15.89
C LEU A 41 -3.30 10.06 16.32
N PRO A 42 -4.06 9.12 15.75
CA PRO A 42 -5.20 8.62 16.47
C PRO A 42 -4.63 8.29 17.84
N GLY A 43 -5.25 8.83 18.89
CA GLY A 43 -4.85 8.42 20.23
C GLY A 43 -4.75 6.91 20.20
N LEU A 44 -3.78 6.32 20.89
CA LEU A 44 -3.65 4.88 21.02
C LEU A 44 -4.89 4.23 21.68
N VAL A 45 -6.05 4.83 21.44
CA VAL A 45 -7.38 4.51 21.96
C VAL A 45 -8.09 3.51 21.04
N ASP A 46 -7.46 3.12 19.92
CA ASP A 46 -7.94 2.04 19.07
C ASP A 46 -7.49 0.67 19.60
N GLU A 47 -7.26 0.58 20.92
CA GLU A 47 -6.96 -0.68 21.60
C GLU A 47 -8.13 -1.65 21.46
N TYR A 48 -7.83 -2.87 21.07
CA TYR A 48 -8.83 -3.93 20.97
C TYR A 48 -9.48 -4.21 22.31
N GLN A 49 -10.80 -4.07 22.37
CA GLN A 49 -11.60 -4.28 23.58
C GLN A 49 -12.76 -5.24 23.32
N PRO A 50 -12.62 -6.52 23.61
CA PRO A 50 -13.63 -7.56 23.32
C PRO A 50 -15.01 -7.26 23.93
N SER A 51 -15.03 -6.57 25.07
CA SER A 51 -16.26 -6.19 25.79
C SER A 51 -16.90 -4.88 25.30
N SER A 52 -16.32 -4.19 24.31
CA SER A 52 -16.85 -2.94 23.80
C SER A 52 -18.26 -3.11 23.19
N ALA A 53 -19.11 -2.13 23.38
CA ALA A 53 -20.39 -2.04 22.67
C ALA A 53 -20.23 -1.70 21.19
N ASN A 54 -19.08 -1.11 20.79
CA ASN A 54 -18.74 -0.83 19.41
C ASN A 54 -18.29 -2.09 18.71
N ASP A 55 -18.96 -2.48 17.62
CA ASP A 55 -18.67 -3.72 16.88
C ASP A 55 -17.26 -3.76 16.31
N CYS A 56 -16.71 -2.63 15.88
CA CYS A 56 -15.37 -2.58 15.32
C CYS A 56 -14.30 -2.67 16.42
N VAL A 57 -14.51 -2.01 17.55
CA VAL A 57 -13.59 -2.08 18.69
C VAL A 57 -13.58 -3.48 19.32
N ALA A 58 -14.72 -4.17 19.29
CA ALA A 58 -14.85 -5.55 19.78
C ALA A 58 -14.51 -6.60 18.71
N GLY A 59 -14.13 -6.20 17.52
CA GLY A 59 -13.75 -7.12 16.44
C GLY A 59 -14.89 -8.03 15.95
N ARG A 60 -16.14 -7.56 16.00
CA ARG A 60 -17.26 -8.38 15.53
C ARG A 60 -17.33 -8.45 14.00
N PRO A 61 -17.84 -9.56 13.44
CA PRO A 61 -17.93 -9.75 11.98
C PRO A 61 -18.65 -8.63 11.24
N HIS A 62 -19.67 -8.02 11.84
CA HIS A 62 -20.44 -6.93 11.24
C HIS A 62 -19.60 -5.69 10.91
N CYS A 63 -18.48 -5.47 11.61
CA CYS A 63 -17.59 -4.38 11.31
C CYS A 63 -16.91 -4.56 9.94
N VAL A 64 -16.41 -5.75 9.64
CA VAL A 64 -15.81 -6.06 8.34
C VAL A 64 -16.82 -5.88 7.21
N ASP A 65 -18.07 -6.31 7.42
CA ASP A 65 -19.15 -6.10 6.45
C ASP A 65 -19.44 -4.62 6.24
N ALA A 66 -19.36 -3.79 7.28
CA ALA A 66 -19.51 -2.35 7.18
C ALA A 66 -18.33 -1.69 6.44
N THR A 67 -17.13 -2.14 6.71
CA THR A 67 -15.91 -1.72 6.01
C THR A 67 -15.99 -2.00 4.51
N ILE A 68 -16.39 -3.22 4.13
CA ILE A 68 -16.59 -3.59 2.72
C ILE A 68 -17.62 -2.69 2.04
N ARG A 69 -18.78 -2.47 2.67
CA ARG A 69 -19.80 -1.56 2.10
C ARG A 69 -19.30 -0.15 1.89
N GLU A 70 -18.51 0.38 2.81
CA GLU A 70 -17.90 1.69 2.65
C GLU A 70 -16.87 1.72 1.50
N MET A 71 -16.06 0.67 1.36
CA MET A 71 -15.14 0.52 0.22
C MET A 71 -15.89 0.44 -1.10
N GLU A 72 -16.98 -0.33 -1.16
CA GLU A 72 -17.85 -0.43 -2.35
C GLU A 72 -18.44 0.93 -2.73
N ARG A 73 -18.93 1.70 -1.76
CA ARG A 73 -19.44 3.04 -1.97
C ARG A 73 -18.37 3.98 -2.56
N ARG A 74 -17.14 3.96 -2.00
CA ARG A 74 -16.02 4.78 -2.46
C ARG A 74 -15.58 4.36 -3.86
N PHE A 75 -15.40 3.08 -4.10
CA PHE A 75 -15.05 2.56 -5.41
C PHE A 75 -16.14 2.86 -6.45
N GLY A 76 -17.41 2.76 -6.07
CA GLY A 76 -18.55 3.08 -6.94
C GLY A 76 -18.57 4.51 -7.44
N ALA A 77 -17.94 5.44 -6.74
CA ALA A 77 -17.76 6.82 -7.20
C ALA A 77 -16.55 6.98 -8.13
N LEU A 78 -15.47 6.26 -7.86
CA LEU A 78 -14.19 6.40 -8.57
C LEU A 78 -14.11 5.55 -9.84
N GLY A 79 -14.53 4.28 -9.76
CA GLY A 79 -14.38 3.31 -10.83
C GLY A 79 -15.06 3.73 -12.13
N PRO A 80 -16.38 4.06 -12.13
CA PRO A 80 -17.09 4.52 -13.32
C PRO A 80 -16.55 5.83 -13.89
N ALA A 81 -15.92 6.67 -13.09
CA ALA A 81 -15.30 7.91 -13.53
C ALA A 81 -13.91 7.72 -14.14
N CYS A 82 -13.39 6.49 -14.18
CA CYS A 82 -12.00 6.22 -14.57
C CYS A 82 -10.99 7.08 -13.78
N ASP A 83 -11.33 7.39 -12.52
CA ASP A 83 -10.42 8.07 -11.62
C ASP A 83 -9.21 7.16 -11.34
N HIS A 84 -8.01 7.70 -11.43
CA HIS A 84 -6.81 6.90 -11.22
C HIS A 84 -6.70 6.37 -9.78
N ASN A 85 -7.31 7.06 -8.79
CA ASN A 85 -7.45 6.54 -7.42
C ASN A 85 -8.31 5.26 -7.33
N ALA A 86 -9.12 4.96 -8.36
CA ALA A 86 -9.92 3.74 -8.41
C ALA A 86 -9.06 2.47 -8.40
N VAL A 87 -7.82 2.53 -8.87
CA VAL A 87 -6.92 1.37 -8.93
C VAL A 87 -6.63 0.83 -7.54
N PHE A 88 -6.16 1.68 -6.64
CA PHE A 88 -5.93 1.26 -5.24
C PHE A 88 -7.25 0.97 -4.50
N ALA A 89 -8.30 1.77 -4.72
CA ALA A 89 -9.59 1.55 -4.10
C ALA A 89 -10.17 0.16 -4.41
N LEU A 90 -10.07 -0.30 -5.67
CA LEU A 90 -10.47 -1.65 -6.06
C LEU A 90 -9.56 -2.71 -5.46
N ALA A 91 -8.25 -2.51 -5.50
CA ALA A 91 -7.30 -3.45 -4.92
C ALA A 91 -7.59 -3.69 -3.43
N TYR A 92 -7.82 -2.63 -2.69
CA TYR A 92 -8.11 -2.75 -1.27
C TYR A 92 -9.48 -3.39 -1.00
N LEU A 93 -10.52 -3.03 -1.77
CA LEU A 93 -11.83 -3.68 -1.70
C LEU A 93 -11.72 -5.19 -1.90
N ARG A 94 -11.03 -5.65 -2.95
CA ARG A 94 -10.86 -7.08 -3.24
C ARG A 94 -10.07 -7.81 -2.16
N THR A 95 -9.03 -7.17 -1.64
CA THR A 95 -8.25 -7.68 -0.52
C THR A 95 -9.11 -7.89 0.72
N THR A 96 -9.94 -6.91 1.09
CA THR A 96 -10.82 -7.01 2.26
C THR A 96 -11.95 -8.04 2.05
N GLN A 97 -12.48 -8.17 0.84
CA GLN A 97 -13.43 -9.24 0.50
C GLN A 97 -12.79 -10.62 0.63
N THR A 98 -11.53 -10.78 0.20
CA THR A 98 -10.76 -12.02 0.37
C THR A 98 -10.44 -12.28 1.84
N TYR A 99 -10.12 -11.25 2.60
CA TYR A 99 -9.98 -11.34 4.05
C TYR A 99 -11.26 -11.89 4.70
N LYS A 100 -12.42 -11.34 4.36
CA LYS A 100 -13.72 -11.85 4.86
C LYS A 100 -13.88 -13.34 4.59
N TRP A 101 -13.56 -13.79 3.38
CA TRP A 101 -13.60 -15.21 3.04
C TRP A 101 -12.64 -16.04 3.90
N ALA A 102 -11.37 -15.62 4.07
CA ALA A 102 -10.38 -16.31 4.90
C ALA A 102 -10.81 -16.36 6.37
N ARG A 103 -11.33 -15.26 6.90
CA ARG A 103 -11.88 -15.16 8.25
C ARG A 103 -13.00 -16.16 8.52
N ASP A 104 -13.85 -16.37 7.53
CA ASP A 104 -15.01 -17.28 7.66
C ASP A 104 -14.60 -18.77 7.59
N GLN A 105 -13.31 -19.08 7.27
CA GLN A 105 -12.77 -20.42 7.35
C GLN A 105 -12.46 -20.78 8.81
N SER A 106 -13.03 -21.88 9.31
CA SER A 106 -12.82 -22.31 10.69
C SER A 106 -11.33 -22.53 11.01
N GLY A 107 -10.84 -21.85 12.05
CA GLY A 107 -9.47 -22.00 12.52
C GLY A 107 -8.41 -21.37 11.63
N PHE A 108 -8.79 -20.55 10.65
CA PHE A 108 -7.80 -19.83 9.82
C PHE A 108 -6.98 -18.85 10.69
N PHE A 109 -7.63 -18.02 11.49
CA PHE A 109 -6.97 -17.19 12.49
C PHE A 109 -7.16 -17.76 13.89
N ALA A 110 -6.20 -17.53 14.77
CA ALA A 110 -6.29 -17.88 16.18
C ALA A 110 -7.13 -16.85 16.97
N ASP A 111 -6.97 -15.55 16.66
CA ASP A 111 -7.70 -14.44 17.27
C ASP A 111 -8.45 -13.65 16.18
N THR A 112 -9.43 -14.28 15.56
CA THR A 112 -10.25 -13.66 14.51
C THR A 112 -10.83 -12.30 14.92
N PRO A 113 -11.37 -12.10 16.15
CA PRO A 113 -11.87 -10.79 16.55
C PRO A 113 -10.81 -9.69 16.54
N TRP A 114 -9.58 -9.99 16.94
CA TRP A 114 -8.49 -9.04 16.87
C TRP A 114 -8.15 -8.67 15.42
N VAL A 115 -8.10 -9.64 14.49
CA VAL A 115 -7.84 -9.38 13.07
C VAL A 115 -8.98 -8.57 12.44
N ASN A 116 -10.25 -8.80 12.84
CA ASN A 116 -11.37 -7.96 12.41
C ASN A 116 -11.21 -6.50 12.87
N HIS A 117 -10.73 -6.30 14.10
CA HIS A 117 -10.45 -4.96 14.62
C HIS A 117 -9.28 -4.30 13.90
N GLU A 118 -8.20 -5.05 13.65
CA GLU A 118 -7.05 -4.60 12.85
C GLU A 118 -7.52 -4.12 11.46
N ASP A 119 -8.31 -4.93 10.75
CA ASP A 119 -8.86 -4.59 9.41
C ASP A 119 -9.65 -3.27 9.44
N ALA A 120 -10.49 -3.09 10.45
CA ALA A 120 -11.30 -1.89 10.60
C ALA A 120 -10.47 -0.62 10.87
N VAL A 121 -9.47 -0.72 11.74
CA VAL A 121 -8.56 0.40 12.05
C VAL A 121 -7.69 0.71 10.84
N PHE A 122 -7.20 -0.32 10.17
CA PHE A 122 -6.39 -0.18 8.97
C PHE A 122 -7.17 0.52 7.85
N ALA A 123 -8.43 0.13 7.61
CA ALA A 123 -9.30 0.78 6.63
C ALA A 123 -9.59 2.25 6.98
N LYS A 124 -9.79 2.56 8.25
CA LYS A 124 -10.03 3.91 8.74
C LYS A 124 -8.91 4.88 8.33
N TYR A 125 -7.63 4.47 8.44
CA TYR A 125 -6.50 5.32 8.03
C TYR A 125 -6.56 5.73 6.56
N TYR A 126 -6.86 4.78 5.68
CA TYR A 126 -7.06 5.08 4.26
C TYR A 126 -8.24 6.02 4.02
N PHE A 127 -9.38 5.76 4.67
CA PHE A 127 -10.57 6.59 4.50
C PHE A 127 -10.32 8.03 4.96
N GLU A 128 -9.71 8.22 6.12
CA GLU A 128 -9.35 9.54 6.65
C GLU A 128 -8.34 10.27 5.75
N ALA A 129 -7.31 9.56 5.28
CA ALA A 129 -6.34 10.15 4.36
C ALA A 129 -6.99 10.62 3.06
N TYR A 130 -7.86 9.80 2.47
CA TYR A 130 -8.57 10.14 1.25
C TYR A 130 -9.56 11.29 1.47
N ASP A 131 -10.34 11.25 2.55
CA ASP A 131 -11.34 12.28 2.86
C ASP A 131 -10.67 13.64 3.14
N ASN A 132 -9.57 13.65 3.87
CA ASN A 132 -8.77 14.85 4.10
C ASN A 132 -8.19 15.41 2.79
N TRP A 133 -7.69 14.54 1.92
CA TRP A 133 -7.17 14.96 0.62
C TRP A 133 -8.28 15.52 -0.27
N ALA A 134 -9.39 14.83 -0.43
CA ALA A 134 -10.51 15.24 -1.25
C ALA A 134 -11.20 16.50 -0.69
N GLY A 135 -11.23 16.66 0.63
CA GLY A 135 -11.74 17.84 1.34
C GLY A 135 -10.78 19.02 1.37
N GLY A 136 -9.58 18.90 0.79
CA GLY A 136 -8.58 19.98 0.76
C GLY A 136 -7.80 20.17 2.06
N ALA A 137 -7.98 19.33 3.05
CA ALA A 137 -7.25 19.35 4.32
C ALA A 137 -5.83 18.75 4.19
N ARG A 138 -5.06 19.22 3.21
CA ARG A 138 -3.79 18.63 2.77
C ARG A 138 -2.75 18.45 3.89
N ARG A 139 -2.76 19.33 4.90
CA ARG A 139 -1.84 19.25 6.06
C ARG A 139 -2.14 18.05 6.96
N GLN A 140 -3.32 17.46 6.85
CA GLN A 140 -3.74 16.28 7.60
C GLN A 140 -3.53 14.97 6.81
N VAL A 141 -3.04 15.06 5.57
CA VAL A 141 -2.78 13.89 4.73
C VAL A 141 -1.33 13.43 4.94
N PRO A 142 -1.10 12.18 5.32
CA PRO A 142 0.25 11.61 5.40
C PRO A 142 1.00 11.75 4.08
N GLN A 143 2.32 12.01 4.15
CA GLN A 143 3.10 12.39 2.97
C GLN A 143 3.08 11.31 1.87
N ALA A 144 3.15 10.03 2.24
CA ALA A 144 3.10 8.94 1.26
C ALA A 144 1.74 8.92 0.54
N TRP A 145 0.62 9.14 1.25
CA TRP A 145 -0.71 9.27 0.68
C TRP A 145 -0.86 10.52 -0.19
N LEU A 146 -0.29 11.64 0.24
CA LEU A 146 -0.32 12.87 -0.54
C LEU A 146 0.35 12.67 -1.91
N ILE A 147 1.51 11.99 -1.94
CA ILE A 147 2.22 11.65 -3.19
C ILE A 147 1.35 10.73 -4.05
N ALA A 148 0.71 9.72 -3.46
CA ALA A 148 -0.13 8.76 -4.18
C ALA A 148 -1.36 9.45 -4.81
N PHE A 149 -2.14 10.17 -4.02
CA PHE A 149 -3.37 10.81 -4.48
C PHE A 149 -3.10 11.93 -5.49
N ASP A 150 -2.04 12.73 -5.28
CA ASP A 150 -1.67 13.78 -6.22
C ASP A 150 -1.17 13.20 -7.56
N ALA A 151 -0.40 12.12 -7.52
CA ALA A 151 0.06 11.46 -8.74
C ALA A 151 -1.11 10.89 -9.54
N ALA A 152 -2.07 10.27 -8.87
CA ALA A 152 -3.30 9.76 -9.47
C ALA A 152 -4.17 10.89 -10.05
N ALA A 153 -4.48 11.92 -9.27
CA ALA A 153 -5.29 13.04 -9.72
C ALA A 153 -4.68 13.82 -10.89
N ALA A 154 -3.36 13.96 -10.89
CA ALA A 154 -2.62 14.60 -11.98
C ALA A 154 -2.29 13.63 -13.14
N ARG A 155 -2.72 12.35 -13.07
CA ARG A 155 -2.49 11.32 -14.08
C ARG A 155 -1.02 11.16 -14.45
N GLN A 156 -0.14 11.21 -13.45
CA GLN A 156 1.30 11.25 -13.66
C GLN A 156 1.94 9.88 -13.83
N VAL A 157 1.30 8.82 -13.33
CA VAL A 157 1.83 7.46 -13.33
C VAL A 157 0.90 6.48 -14.05
N ASN A 158 1.45 5.34 -14.47
CA ASN A 158 0.67 4.24 -15.04
C ASN A 158 -0.12 3.48 -13.94
N GLY A 159 -0.94 2.52 -14.34
CA GLY A 159 -1.79 1.78 -13.40
C GLY A 159 -1.00 0.99 -12.35
N SER A 160 0.16 0.44 -12.70
CA SER A 160 1.05 -0.20 -11.73
C SER A 160 1.60 0.80 -10.72
N GLY A 161 1.89 2.03 -11.17
CA GLY A 161 2.32 3.13 -10.30
C GLY A 161 1.24 3.52 -9.29
N ASP A 162 -0.01 3.67 -9.71
CA ASP A 162 -1.13 3.97 -8.79
C ASP A 162 -1.33 2.86 -7.76
N LEU A 163 -1.26 1.59 -8.18
CA LEU A 163 -1.35 0.45 -7.29
C LEU A 163 -0.24 0.46 -6.24
N LEU A 164 1.02 0.54 -6.69
CA LEU A 164 2.19 0.48 -5.82
C LEU A 164 2.29 1.68 -4.87
N LEU A 165 1.91 2.87 -5.31
CA LEU A 165 1.88 4.07 -4.47
C LEU A 165 0.87 3.91 -3.33
N GLY A 166 -0.35 3.45 -3.64
CA GLY A 166 -1.36 3.18 -2.63
C GLY A 166 -0.94 2.06 -1.68
N MET A 167 -0.42 0.94 -2.20
CA MET A 167 0.10 -0.16 -1.39
C MET A 167 1.23 0.29 -0.45
N ASN A 168 2.17 1.08 -0.95
CA ASN A 168 3.27 1.61 -0.13
C ASN A 168 2.74 2.52 1.01
N ALA A 169 1.86 3.45 0.70
CA ALA A 169 1.30 4.34 1.72
C ALA A 169 0.54 3.54 2.78
N HIS A 170 -0.24 2.55 2.37
CA HIS A 170 -1.05 1.74 3.28
C HIS A 170 -0.19 0.76 4.11
N VAL A 171 0.69 -0.02 3.47
CA VAL A 171 1.45 -1.08 4.15
C VAL A 171 2.66 -0.54 4.89
N ASN A 172 3.44 0.38 4.30
CA ASN A 172 4.67 0.85 4.94
C ASN A 172 4.43 1.99 5.94
N ARG A 173 3.30 2.73 5.81
CA ARG A 173 2.95 3.81 6.74
C ARG A 173 1.83 3.43 7.69
N ASP A 174 0.65 3.01 7.19
CA ASP A 174 -0.53 2.84 8.04
C ASP A 174 -0.47 1.56 8.85
N LEU A 175 0.01 0.45 8.27
CA LEU A 175 0.01 -0.85 8.95
C LEU A 175 0.84 -0.86 10.26
N PRO A 176 2.07 -0.33 10.32
CA PRO A 176 2.80 -0.31 11.58
C PRO A 176 2.10 0.51 12.68
N ILE A 177 1.42 1.59 12.29
CA ILE A 177 0.67 2.43 13.23
C ILE A 177 -0.57 1.67 13.70
N THR A 178 -1.29 1.02 12.78
CA THR A 178 -2.42 0.14 13.11
C THR A 178 -2.03 -0.94 14.09
N LEU A 179 -1.00 -1.72 13.78
CA LEU A 179 -0.52 -2.83 14.63
C LEU A 179 -0.14 -2.37 16.04
N ALA A 180 0.56 -1.23 16.13
CA ALA A 180 0.92 -0.66 17.44
C ALA A 180 -0.32 -0.17 18.22
N ALA A 181 -1.33 0.34 17.53
CA ALA A 181 -2.56 0.84 18.14
C ALA A 181 -3.48 -0.30 18.62
N VAL A 182 -3.67 -1.35 17.84
CA VAL A 182 -4.58 -2.47 18.17
C VAL A 182 -3.96 -3.48 19.13
N GLY A 183 -2.66 -3.38 19.41
CA GLY A 183 -1.93 -4.25 20.30
C GLY A 183 -1.43 -5.53 19.63
N MET A 184 -0.15 -5.80 19.80
CA MET A 184 0.60 -6.88 19.12
C MET A 184 0.68 -8.17 19.93
N ALA A 185 0.13 -8.18 21.15
CA ALA A 185 0.11 -9.34 22.05
C ALA A 185 -1.26 -9.51 22.68
N THR A 186 -1.57 -10.73 23.02
CA THR A 186 -2.74 -11.09 23.83
C THR A 186 -2.56 -10.64 25.30
N PRO A 187 -3.62 -10.57 26.10
CA PRO A 187 -3.52 -10.21 27.51
C PRO A 187 -2.58 -11.11 28.33
N ASP A 188 -2.40 -12.37 27.92
CA ASP A 188 -1.47 -13.33 28.51
C ASP A 188 -0.05 -13.27 27.91
N GLY A 189 0.22 -12.26 27.04
CA GLY A 189 1.54 -11.98 26.49
C GLY A 189 1.94 -12.78 25.27
N GLN A 190 1.03 -13.58 24.68
CA GLN A 190 1.32 -14.29 23.43
C GLN A 190 1.35 -13.34 22.25
N SER A 191 2.31 -13.53 21.34
CA SER A 191 2.41 -12.72 20.14
C SER A 191 1.28 -13.01 19.15
N ARG A 192 0.69 -11.96 18.58
CA ARG A 192 -0.29 -12.02 17.48
C ARG A 192 0.34 -12.10 16.08
N LYS A 193 1.69 -12.15 16.02
CA LYS A 193 2.41 -12.27 14.76
C LYS A 193 1.96 -13.46 13.90
N PRO A 194 1.66 -14.65 14.45
CA PRO A 194 1.18 -15.75 13.62
C PRO A 194 -0.10 -15.43 12.84
N ASP A 195 -1.02 -14.66 13.41
CA ASP A 195 -2.24 -14.24 12.68
C ASP A 195 -1.94 -13.14 11.66
N HIS A 196 -1.04 -12.20 11.99
CA HIS A 196 -0.53 -11.23 11.03
C HIS A 196 0.11 -11.92 9.81
N ASP A 197 0.96 -12.93 10.02
CA ASP A 197 1.65 -13.66 8.94
C ASP A 197 0.66 -14.50 8.09
N LYS A 198 -0.43 -15.00 8.69
CA LYS A 198 -1.45 -15.74 7.93
C LYS A 198 -2.18 -14.90 6.89
N VAL A 199 -2.18 -13.58 7.04
CA VAL A 199 -2.73 -12.67 6.04
C VAL A 199 -2.05 -12.86 4.68
N ASP A 200 -0.75 -13.12 4.65
CA ASP A 200 0.00 -13.33 3.41
C ASP A 200 -0.53 -14.51 2.58
N ARG A 201 -1.12 -15.51 3.23
CA ARG A 201 -1.67 -16.68 2.53
C ARG A 201 -2.85 -16.33 1.63
N PHE A 202 -3.80 -15.53 2.11
CA PHE A 202 -4.91 -15.13 1.24
C PHE A 202 -4.51 -14.01 0.27
N LEU A 203 -3.56 -13.13 0.63
CA LEU A 203 -3.00 -12.14 -0.28
C LEU A 203 -2.37 -12.79 -1.50
N ASN A 204 -1.62 -13.88 -1.31
CA ASN A 204 -1.06 -14.65 -2.42
C ASN A 204 -2.18 -15.20 -3.36
N THR A 205 -3.31 -15.58 -2.80
CA THR A 205 -4.44 -16.12 -3.59
C THR A 205 -5.14 -15.05 -4.42
N VAL A 206 -5.25 -13.82 -3.91
CA VAL A 206 -5.98 -12.74 -4.57
C VAL A 206 -5.15 -11.99 -5.60
N LEU A 207 -3.83 -12.02 -5.51
CA LEU A 207 -2.96 -11.12 -6.27
C LEU A 207 -3.14 -11.24 -7.79
N GLN A 208 -3.05 -12.45 -8.34
CA GLN A 208 -3.18 -12.64 -9.79
C GLN A 208 -4.56 -12.20 -10.31
N PRO A 209 -5.69 -12.71 -9.80
CA PRO A 209 -7.00 -12.29 -10.30
C PRO A 209 -7.27 -10.80 -10.07
N LEU A 210 -6.70 -10.19 -9.03
CA LEU A 210 -6.78 -8.76 -8.81
C LEU A 210 -6.06 -7.97 -9.92
N LEU A 211 -4.83 -8.34 -10.25
CA LEU A 211 -4.08 -7.67 -11.31
C LEU A 211 -4.75 -7.84 -12.68
N GLU A 212 -5.33 -8.99 -12.94
CA GLU A 212 -6.13 -9.25 -14.14
C GLU A 212 -7.38 -8.36 -14.19
N GLU A 213 -8.10 -8.18 -13.06
CA GLU A 213 -9.25 -7.28 -13.00
C GLU A 213 -8.84 -5.82 -13.19
N LEU A 214 -7.77 -5.37 -12.52
CA LEU A 214 -7.25 -4.01 -12.68
C LEU A 214 -6.82 -3.74 -14.13
N ALA A 215 -6.15 -4.70 -14.76
CA ALA A 215 -5.75 -4.61 -16.16
C ALA A 215 -6.96 -4.53 -17.09
N ALA A 216 -7.96 -5.37 -16.87
CA ALA A 216 -9.17 -5.41 -17.69
C ALA A 216 -10.02 -4.13 -17.56
N ARG A 217 -10.01 -3.48 -16.41
CA ARG A 217 -10.85 -2.28 -16.16
C ARG A 217 -10.13 -0.97 -16.52
N PHE A 218 -8.89 -0.83 -16.07
CA PHE A 218 -8.25 0.49 -15.97
C PHE A 218 -7.03 0.66 -16.86
N ASP A 219 -6.15 -0.34 -16.91
CA ASP A 219 -4.89 -0.19 -17.62
C ASP A 219 -4.32 -1.56 -18.02
N SER A 220 -4.43 -1.91 -19.28
CA SER A 220 -3.95 -3.20 -19.78
C SER A 220 -2.45 -3.44 -19.57
N SER A 221 -1.68 -2.39 -19.29
CA SER A 221 -0.25 -2.51 -19.03
C SER A 221 0.08 -3.15 -17.67
N ILE A 222 -0.86 -3.16 -16.73
CA ILE A 222 -0.68 -3.77 -15.40
C ILE A 222 -0.29 -5.27 -15.52
N ILE A 223 -0.89 -5.99 -16.46
CA ILE A 223 -0.59 -7.41 -16.67
C ILE A 223 0.78 -7.66 -17.31
N HIS A 224 1.41 -6.63 -17.90
CA HIS A 224 2.72 -6.77 -18.53
C HIS A 224 3.88 -6.96 -17.54
N ILE A 225 3.63 -6.81 -16.25
CA ILE A 225 4.58 -7.21 -15.21
C ILE A 225 4.78 -8.73 -15.18
N GLU A 226 3.81 -9.48 -15.71
CA GLU A 226 3.89 -10.93 -15.80
C GLU A 226 4.93 -11.33 -16.86
N THR A 227 5.84 -12.17 -16.46
CA THR A 227 6.81 -12.79 -17.37
C THR A 227 6.35 -14.21 -17.72
N PRO A 228 6.95 -14.87 -18.73
CA PRO A 228 6.56 -16.22 -19.12
C PRO A 228 6.54 -17.28 -17.99
N TYR A 229 7.08 -16.95 -16.82
CA TYR A 229 7.21 -17.87 -15.69
C TYR A 229 6.57 -17.38 -14.39
N GLY A 230 5.66 -16.41 -14.43
CA GLY A 230 4.99 -15.86 -13.24
C GLY A 230 5.91 -15.04 -12.32
N VAL A 231 7.06 -14.62 -12.80
CA VAL A 231 8.06 -13.92 -11.97
C VAL A 231 7.55 -12.55 -11.50
N GLY A 232 6.75 -11.86 -12.32
CA GLY A 232 6.20 -10.56 -11.98
C GLY A 232 5.24 -10.63 -10.78
N TYR A 233 4.32 -11.57 -10.77
CA TYR A 233 3.41 -11.79 -9.65
C TYR A 233 4.15 -12.22 -8.39
N THR A 234 5.08 -13.16 -8.54
CA THR A 234 5.93 -13.59 -7.43
C THR A 234 6.74 -12.44 -6.85
N GLY A 235 7.36 -11.61 -7.70
CA GLY A 235 8.15 -10.45 -7.26
C GLY A 235 7.30 -9.42 -6.51
N LEU A 236 6.10 -9.13 -7.00
CA LEU A 236 5.17 -8.21 -6.32
C LEU A 236 4.71 -8.78 -4.98
N PHE A 237 4.35 -10.06 -4.92
CA PHE A 237 3.96 -10.72 -3.69
C PHE A 237 5.08 -10.72 -2.65
N GLN A 238 6.31 -11.07 -3.05
CA GLN A 238 7.47 -11.04 -2.15
C GLN A 238 7.76 -9.62 -1.63
N THR A 239 7.59 -8.61 -2.47
CA THR A 239 7.72 -7.21 -2.05
C THR A 239 6.68 -6.87 -0.97
N LEU A 240 5.43 -7.28 -1.17
CA LEU A 240 4.36 -7.07 -0.19
C LEU A 240 4.65 -7.80 1.13
N ALA A 241 5.08 -9.06 1.08
CA ALA A 241 5.43 -9.84 2.27
C ALA A 241 6.58 -9.20 3.06
N VAL A 242 7.62 -8.70 2.37
CA VAL A 242 8.73 -7.96 3.00
C VAL A 242 8.24 -6.66 3.63
N TRP A 243 7.36 -5.91 2.97
CA TRP A 243 6.77 -4.69 3.52
C TRP A 243 5.94 -4.97 4.78
N ARG A 244 5.17 -6.04 4.80
CA ARG A 244 4.38 -6.45 5.96
C ARG A 244 5.26 -6.87 7.14
N GLU A 245 6.34 -7.61 6.87
CA GLU A 245 7.33 -7.96 7.90
C GLU A 245 8.02 -6.69 8.47
N GLN A 246 8.38 -5.75 7.60
CA GLN A 246 8.95 -4.46 8.04
C GLN A 246 7.93 -3.65 8.85
N ALA A 247 6.65 -3.67 8.45
CA ALA A 247 5.58 -3.00 9.18
C ALA A 247 5.44 -3.58 10.60
N TRP A 248 5.50 -4.90 10.75
CA TRP A 248 5.50 -5.53 12.08
C TRP A 248 6.67 -5.06 12.95
N ARG A 249 7.89 -5.01 12.40
CA ARG A 249 9.07 -4.51 13.12
C ARG A 249 8.96 -3.05 13.51
N ASN A 250 8.47 -2.22 12.60
CA ASN A 250 8.22 -0.80 12.86
C ASN A 250 7.16 -0.62 13.98
N ALA A 251 6.12 -1.46 13.97
CA ALA A 251 5.11 -1.47 15.03
C ALA A 251 5.71 -1.86 16.39
N GLN A 252 6.63 -2.83 16.44
CA GLN A 252 7.35 -3.19 17.67
C GLN A 252 8.17 -2.01 18.21
N LEU A 253 8.88 -1.29 17.33
CA LEU A 253 9.64 -0.09 17.72
C LEU A 253 8.71 1.00 18.24
N LEU A 254 7.58 1.23 17.58
CA LEU A 254 6.59 2.20 18.00
C LEU A 254 5.94 1.84 19.34
N ALA A 255 5.61 0.57 19.55
CA ALA A 255 5.04 0.08 20.81
C ALA A 255 6.05 0.14 21.96
N ALA A 256 7.34 -0.09 21.70
CA ALA A 256 8.42 0.02 22.68
C ALA A 256 8.78 1.48 23.04
N ALA A 257 8.32 2.46 22.27
CA ALA A 257 8.59 3.88 22.50
C ALA A 257 7.74 4.41 23.67
N THR A 258 8.31 4.40 24.86
CA THR A 258 7.61 4.76 26.12
C THR A 258 7.55 6.26 26.37
N THR A 259 8.33 7.08 25.67
CA THR A 259 8.31 8.53 25.79
C THR A 259 7.71 9.21 24.55
N PRO A 260 7.05 10.38 24.70
CA PRO A 260 6.54 11.14 23.55
C PRO A 260 7.61 11.43 22.51
N ALA A 261 8.83 11.74 22.92
CA ALA A 261 9.94 12.03 22.01
C ALA A 261 10.37 10.78 21.22
N ALA A 262 10.53 9.62 21.89
CA ALA A 262 10.87 8.38 21.21
C ALA A 262 9.76 7.96 20.22
N ARG A 263 8.50 8.14 20.60
CA ARG A 263 7.37 7.86 19.73
C ARG A 263 7.35 8.77 18.50
N ALA A 264 7.57 10.07 18.69
CA ALA A 264 7.65 11.03 17.58
C ALA A 264 8.76 10.67 16.58
N LEU A 265 9.94 10.25 17.08
CA LEU A 265 11.03 9.78 16.23
C LEU A 265 10.66 8.52 15.44
N ALA A 266 10.09 7.50 16.09
CA ALA A 266 9.67 6.28 15.40
C ALA A 266 8.63 6.55 14.31
N LEU A 267 7.69 7.44 14.57
CA LEU A 267 6.70 7.86 13.57
C LEU A 267 7.34 8.63 12.42
N GLN A 268 8.24 9.54 12.72
CA GLN A 268 8.96 10.29 11.70
C GLN A 268 9.77 9.37 10.79
N GLU A 269 10.39 8.33 11.33
CA GLU A 269 11.10 7.32 10.53
C GLU A 269 10.16 6.56 9.60
N ILE A 270 8.99 6.12 10.10
CA ILE A 270 7.96 5.45 9.31
C ILE A 270 7.49 6.36 8.17
N GLU A 271 7.11 7.60 8.47
CA GLU A 271 6.63 8.57 7.48
C GLU A 271 7.70 8.89 6.43
N THR A 272 8.93 9.14 6.86
CA THR A 272 10.04 9.48 5.96
C THR A 272 10.38 8.31 5.04
N SER A 273 10.39 7.09 5.58
CA SER A 273 10.65 5.88 4.80
C SER A 273 9.55 5.66 3.76
N ALA A 274 8.28 5.72 4.16
CA ALA A 274 7.14 5.54 3.25
C ALA A 274 7.10 6.62 2.17
N ALA A 275 7.35 7.89 2.52
CA ALA A 275 7.41 8.99 1.56
C ALA A 275 8.57 8.85 0.57
N THR A 276 9.74 8.44 1.03
CA THR A 276 10.91 8.20 0.17
C THR A 276 10.64 7.08 -0.83
N GLN A 277 10.05 5.98 -0.37
CA GLN A 277 9.64 4.88 -1.25
C GLN A 277 8.56 5.34 -2.26
N ALA A 278 7.59 6.16 -1.82
CA ALA A 278 6.57 6.71 -2.72
C ALA A 278 7.20 7.55 -3.85
N LEU A 279 8.21 8.37 -3.55
CA LEU A 279 8.92 9.14 -4.57
C LEU A 279 9.67 8.23 -5.57
N ALA A 280 10.31 7.18 -5.09
CA ALA A 280 11.00 6.21 -5.95
C ALA A 280 9.99 5.46 -6.86
N ILE A 281 8.88 4.98 -6.30
CA ILE A 281 7.81 4.31 -7.04
C ILE A 281 7.22 5.26 -8.09
N LYS A 282 6.90 6.50 -7.71
CA LYS A 282 6.40 7.52 -8.62
C LYS A 282 7.36 7.73 -9.78
N THR A 283 8.65 7.94 -9.49
CA THR A 283 9.67 8.17 -10.52
C THR A 283 9.77 7.01 -11.50
N ALA A 284 9.76 5.77 -11.00
CA ALA A 284 9.87 4.56 -11.83
C ALA A 284 8.64 4.32 -12.73
N ASN A 285 7.47 4.84 -12.35
CA ASN A 285 6.20 4.60 -13.05
C ASN A 285 5.62 5.84 -13.73
N SER A 286 6.34 6.97 -13.70
CA SER A 286 5.87 8.23 -14.30
C SER A 286 5.85 8.18 -15.82
N TYR A 287 4.81 8.77 -16.40
CA TYR A 287 4.81 9.11 -17.81
C TYR A 287 5.88 10.18 -18.10
N VAL A 288 6.38 10.17 -19.33
CA VAL A 288 7.38 11.13 -19.85
C VAL A 288 6.78 11.86 -21.06
N PRO A 289 5.97 12.91 -20.82
CA PRO A 289 5.37 13.67 -21.92
C PRO A 289 6.43 14.38 -22.80
N PRO A 290 6.24 14.47 -24.12
CA PRO A 290 5.10 13.96 -24.87
C PRO A 290 5.24 12.48 -25.31
N VAL A 291 6.33 11.79 -24.93
CA VAL A 291 6.66 10.43 -25.39
C VAL A 291 5.66 9.40 -24.84
N THR A 292 5.35 9.49 -23.55
CA THR A 292 4.32 8.68 -22.90
C THR A 292 3.39 9.57 -22.09
N THR A 293 2.08 9.25 -22.10
CA THR A 293 1.04 9.98 -21.37
C THR A 293 -0.03 9.01 -20.90
N SER A 294 -0.94 9.47 -20.05
CA SER A 294 -2.09 8.67 -19.60
C SER A 294 -3.16 8.45 -20.68
N ALA A 295 -3.08 9.15 -21.83
CA ALA A 295 -4.16 9.19 -22.83
C ALA A 295 -4.63 7.81 -23.29
N SER A 296 -3.71 6.87 -23.53
CA SER A 296 -4.06 5.50 -23.94
C SER A 296 -4.80 4.75 -22.84
N ARG A 297 -4.35 4.88 -21.59
CA ARG A 297 -4.99 4.30 -20.41
C ARG A 297 -6.39 4.90 -20.20
N ASP A 298 -6.52 6.22 -20.28
CA ASP A 298 -7.78 6.92 -20.11
C ASP A 298 -8.81 6.51 -21.16
N THR A 299 -8.39 6.42 -22.42
CA THR A 299 -9.23 5.92 -23.53
C THR A 299 -9.62 4.45 -23.30
N TYR A 300 -8.68 3.63 -22.85
CA TYR A 300 -8.93 2.23 -22.57
C TYR A 300 -9.96 2.04 -21.47
N CYS A 301 -9.84 2.75 -20.34
CA CYS A 301 -10.79 2.72 -19.25
C CYS A 301 -12.18 3.22 -19.69
N ALA A 302 -12.24 4.36 -20.38
CA ALA A 302 -13.49 4.93 -20.85
C ALA A 302 -14.28 3.97 -21.76
N ALA A 303 -13.59 3.20 -22.60
CA ALA A 303 -14.21 2.20 -23.46
C ALA A 303 -14.79 0.98 -22.70
N ARG A 304 -14.39 0.78 -21.43
CA ARG A 304 -14.79 -0.35 -20.56
C ARG A 304 -15.63 0.07 -19.38
N ASN A 305 -15.85 1.35 -19.22
CA ASN A 305 -16.65 1.89 -18.13
C ASN A 305 -18.06 1.32 -18.15
N GLY A 306 -18.53 0.81 -17.00
CA GLY A 306 -19.84 0.18 -16.83
C GLY A 306 -19.92 -1.31 -17.17
N TYR A 307 -18.85 -1.91 -17.72
CA TYR A 307 -18.78 -3.33 -18.00
C TYR A 307 -17.69 -3.97 -17.16
N PRO A 308 -17.96 -4.38 -15.90
CA PRO A 308 -16.99 -5.18 -15.16
C PRO A 308 -16.69 -6.44 -15.95
N PRO A 309 -15.41 -6.81 -16.13
CA PRO A 309 -15.08 -8.07 -16.74
C PRO A 309 -15.75 -9.20 -15.96
N PRO A 310 -16.17 -10.29 -16.62
CA PRO A 310 -16.70 -11.46 -15.94
C PRO A 310 -15.55 -12.17 -15.21
N MET A 311 -15.15 -11.60 -14.07
CA MET A 311 -14.13 -12.16 -13.19
C MET A 311 -14.82 -12.94 -12.09
N SER A 312 -14.56 -14.23 -11.99
CA SER A 312 -14.87 -14.98 -10.78
C SER A 312 -13.61 -15.01 -9.93
N TYR A 313 -13.65 -14.31 -8.81
CA TYR A 313 -12.70 -14.60 -7.75
C TYR A 313 -13.07 -15.97 -7.19
N ALA A 314 -12.40 -17.01 -7.68
CA ALA A 314 -12.35 -18.25 -6.95
C ALA A 314 -11.53 -17.96 -5.70
N PHE A 315 -12.18 -17.54 -4.62
CA PHE A 315 -11.61 -17.50 -3.28
C PHE A 315 -11.38 -18.95 -2.84
N GLY A 316 -10.56 -19.66 -3.64
CA GLY A 316 -10.26 -21.05 -3.45
C GLY A 316 -9.49 -21.31 -2.17
N THR A 317 -9.20 -22.56 -1.93
CA THR A 317 -8.38 -22.99 -0.80
C THR A 317 -7.10 -22.15 -0.77
N PRO A 318 -6.77 -21.47 0.34
CA PRO A 318 -5.50 -20.77 0.46
C PRO A 318 -4.38 -21.72 0.07
N SER A 319 -3.50 -21.32 -0.84
CA SER A 319 -2.37 -22.14 -1.21
C SER A 319 -1.61 -22.52 0.05
N ALA A 320 -1.40 -23.81 0.26
CA ALA A 320 -0.51 -24.26 1.32
C ALA A 320 0.91 -23.83 0.95
N TYR A 321 1.55 -23.05 1.81
CA TYR A 321 2.98 -22.85 1.76
C TYR A 321 3.65 -24.09 2.32
#